data_59ec30b1352713d3f716f540fada7de7
#
_entry.id   59ec30b1352713d3f716f540fada7de7
#
_cell.length_a   1.000
_cell.length_b   1.000
_cell.length_c   1.000
_cell.angle_alpha   90.00
_cell.angle_beta   90.00
_cell.angle_gamma   90.00
#
_symmetry.space_group_name_H-M   'P 1'
#
loop_
_entity.id
_entity.type
_entity.pdbx_description
1 polymer ?
#
loop_
_entity_poly.entity_id
_entity_poly.type
_entity_poly.pdbx_seq_one_letter_code
_entity_poly.pdbx_strand_id
1 'polypeptide(L)'
;MKKKVLIVSHFMEIGGAERALLGLLNGFDYQKYDVSLFLFRHEGGLMNLIPEEVNILPTIEEYTMLACPIASVIKEHHFLIATSRVFGKCASKVYNLIHRYGESSEVAIEYSHKFTKWCMPEIEPNKTFDLAISFLTPHYFVSEKVKAKKKIAWIHTDYSFVKINRKSEKKMWGVYDNIIAISKACEESFIKCFPTLKDKIIYMEN
;
A
#
# COMPACT_ATOMS: atom_id res chain seq x y z
N MET A 1 9.73 -19.64 18.99
CA MET A 1 10.00 -19.00 17.67
C MET A 1 9.32 -17.64 17.64
N LYS A 2 10.02 -16.57 17.19
CA LYS A 2 9.40 -15.24 17.00
C LYS A 2 8.36 -15.30 15.88
N LYS A 3 7.29 -14.50 15.99
CA LYS A 3 6.32 -14.33 14.90
C LYS A 3 6.91 -13.43 13.82
N LYS A 4 6.79 -13.83 12.56
CA LYS A 4 7.34 -13.09 11.41
C LYS A 4 6.34 -12.04 10.94
N VAL A 5 6.74 -10.79 10.96
CA VAL A 5 5.94 -9.64 10.49
C VAL A 5 6.61 -9.01 9.29
N LEU A 6 5.86 -8.76 8.22
CA LEU A 6 6.31 -7.94 7.10
C LEU A 6 5.51 -6.64 7.08
N ILE A 7 6.19 -5.52 7.00
CA ILE A 7 5.58 -4.20 6.76
C ILE A 7 6.02 -3.73 5.37
N VAL A 8 5.09 -3.22 4.59
CA VAL A 8 5.34 -2.70 3.24
C VAL A 8 4.95 -1.24 3.19
N SER A 9 5.87 -0.39 2.75
CA SER A 9 5.67 1.05 2.56
C SER A 9 6.45 1.55 1.34
N HIS A 10 6.42 2.85 1.06
CA HIS A 10 7.06 3.42 -0.13
C HIS A 10 8.54 3.72 0.10
N PHE A 11 8.81 4.73 0.92
CA PHE A 11 10.11 5.30 1.27
C PHE A 11 9.98 6.00 2.64
N MET A 12 11.03 6.63 3.14
CA MET A 12 11.04 7.23 4.48
C MET A 12 11.30 8.74 4.41
N GLU A 13 10.48 9.45 3.60
CA GLU A 13 10.50 10.92 3.55
C GLU A 13 9.96 11.54 4.84
N ILE A 14 10.13 12.85 4.99
CA ILE A 14 9.63 13.58 6.17
C ILE A 14 8.13 13.84 5.99
N GLY A 15 7.33 12.90 6.48
CA GLY A 15 5.87 12.94 6.40
C GLY A 15 5.18 12.39 7.65
N GLY A 16 3.87 12.61 7.74
CA GLY A 16 3.06 12.12 8.88
C GLY A 16 2.93 10.60 8.90
N ALA A 17 2.75 9.97 7.74
CA ALA A 17 2.63 8.53 7.61
C ALA A 17 3.96 7.82 7.96
N GLU A 18 5.10 8.37 7.53
CA GLU A 18 6.42 7.82 7.81
C GLU A 18 6.78 7.96 9.29
N ARG A 19 6.39 9.07 9.95
CA ARG A 19 6.53 9.22 11.40
C ARG A 19 5.65 8.22 12.15
N ALA A 20 4.43 7.98 11.70
CA ALA A 20 3.55 6.96 12.27
C ALA A 20 4.13 5.54 12.06
N LEU A 21 4.77 5.28 10.90
CA LEU A 21 5.49 4.03 10.67
C LEU A 21 6.65 3.86 11.65
N LEU A 22 7.44 4.90 11.90
CA LEU A 22 8.49 4.87 12.92
C LEU A 22 7.91 4.61 14.32
N GLY A 23 6.79 5.24 14.67
CA GLY A 23 6.09 4.98 15.93
C GLY A 23 5.67 3.51 16.04
N LEU A 24 5.11 2.94 14.98
CA LEU A 24 4.75 1.52 14.91
C LEU A 24 5.98 0.62 15.07
N LEU A 25 7.08 0.91 14.35
CA LEU A 25 8.32 0.14 14.44
C LEU A 25 8.91 0.18 15.86
N ASN A 26 8.99 1.35 16.49
CA ASN A 26 9.47 1.50 17.86
C ASN A 26 8.58 0.82 18.92
N GLY A 27 7.30 0.57 18.60
CA GLY A 27 6.35 -0.11 19.48
C GLY A 27 6.43 -1.64 19.47
N PHE A 28 7.22 -2.24 18.57
CA PHE A 28 7.33 -3.71 18.52
C PHE A 28 8.17 -4.28 19.66
N ASP A 29 7.70 -5.38 20.23
CA ASP A 29 8.48 -6.25 21.12
C ASP A 29 9.35 -7.20 20.27
N TYR A 30 10.57 -6.78 19.97
CA TYR A 30 11.51 -7.53 19.15
C TYR A 30 11.99 -8.85 19.79
N GLN A 31 11.64 -9.13 21.05
CA GLN A 31 11.84 -10.45 21.64
C GLN A 31 10.79 -11.46 21.14
N LYS A 32 9.61 -10.97 20.77
CA LYS A 32 8.47 -11.79 20.31
C LYS A 32 8.30 -11.77 18.80
N TYR A 33 8.71 -10.68 18.14
CA TYR A 33 8.49 -10.44 16.71
C TYR A 33 9.80 -10.33 15.95
N ASP A 34 9.83 -10.94 14.78
CA ASP A 34 10.86 -10.78 13.75
C ASP A 34 10.27 -9.89 12.66
N VAL A 35 10.66 -8.61 12.68
CA VAL A 35 10.04 -7.56 11.86
C VAL A 35 10.91 -7.30 10.64
N SER A 36 10.34 -7.53 9.46
CA SER A 36 10.93 -7.15 8.17
C SER A 36 10.20 -5.95 7.61
N LEU A 37 10.93 -5.00 7.04
CA LEU A 37 10.41 -3.82 6.36
C LEU A 37 10.80 -3.86 4.89
N PHE A 38 9.83 -3.85 3.99
CA PHE A 38 10.04 -3.69 2.57
C PHE A 38 9.64 -2.28 2.15
N LEU A 39 10.62 -1.53 1.71
CA LEU A 39 10.42 -0.21 1.12
C LEU A 39 10.60 -0.29 -0.40
N PHE A 40 9.76 0.41 -1.15
CA PHE A 40 9.92 0.46 -2.61
C PHE A 40 11.22 1.13 -3.01
N ARG A 41 11.68 2.10 -2.20
CA ARG A 41 13.01 2.72 -2.32
C ARG A 41 13.62 2.98 -0.95
N HIS A 42 14.91 2.74 -0.83
CA HIS A 42 15.69 3.06 0.37
C HIS A 42 16.13 4.52 0.33
N GLU A 43 15.19 5.44 0.43
CA GLU A 43 15.43 6.88 0.38
C GLU A 43 14.53 7.63 1.37
N GLY A 44 14.94 8.86 1.73
CA GLY A 44 14.21 9.75 2.61
C GLY A 44 14.95 10.08 3.90
N GLY A 45 14.63 11.24 4.45
CA GLY A 45 15.33 11.78 5.63
C GLY A 45 15.10 11.02 6.94
N LEU A 46 14.12 10.12 6.98
CA LEU A 46 13.79 9.32 8.16
C LEU A 46 14.40 7.91 8.14
N MET A 47 15.14 7.52 7.08
CA MET A 47 15.76 6.18 6.97
C MET A 47 16.65 5.85 8.19
N ASN A 48 17.45 6.80 8.65
CA ASN A 48 18.39 6.62 9.76
C ASN A 48 17.71 6.49 11.13
N LEU A 49 16.38 6.67 11.20
CA LEU A 49 15.61 6.56 12.45
C LEU A 49 14.89 5.20 12.55
N ILE A 50 15.04 4.33 11.55
CA ILE A 50 14.50 2.97 11.61
C ILE A 50 15.28 2.20 12.68
N PRO A 51 14.61 1.50 13.63
CA PRO A 51 15.28 0.70 14.65
C PRO A 51 16.22 -0.34 14.04
N GLU A 52 17.38 -0.56 14.65
CA GLU A 52 18.39 -1.51 14.17
C GLU A 52 17.91 -2.97 14.16
N GLU A 53 16.91 -3.29 14.99
CA GLU A 53 16.30 -4.61 15.05
C GLU A 53 15.41 -4.93 13.85
N VAL A 54 15.05 -3.94 13.05
CA VAL A 54 14.23 -4.11 11.84
C VAL A 54 15.08 -4.63 10.70
N ASN A 55 14.70 -5.78 10.15
CA ASN A 55 15.33 -6.31 8.95
C ASN A 55 14.81 -5.57 7.71
N ILE A 56 15.56 -4.59 7.21
CA ILE A 56 15.22 -3.89 5.97
C ILE A 56 15.53 -4.83 4.79
N LEU A 57 14.48 -5.21 4.05
CA LEU A 57 14.63 -6.08 2.88
C LEU A 57 15.22 -5.31 1.70
N PRO A 58 15.99 -5.98 0.81
CA PRO A 58 16.52 -5.33 -0.38
C PRO A 58 15.39 -4.79 -1.27
N THR A 59 15.66 -3.71 -1.99
CA THR A 59 14.73 -3.17 -2.98
C THR A 59 14.60 -4.14 -4.15
N ILE A 60 13.40 -4.18 -4.73
CA ILE A 60 13.12 -4.90 -5.97
C ILE A 60 12.91 -3.83 -7.04
N GLU A 61 13.64 -3.92 -8.14
CA GLU A 61 13.74 -2.87 -9.15
C GLU A 61 12.36 -2.45 -9.69
N GLU A 62 11.47 -3.40 -9.97
CA GLU A 62 10.14 -3.14 -10.49
C GLU A 62 9.31 -2.24 -9.54
N TYR A 63 9.47 -2.39 -8.22
CA TYR A 63 8.76 -1.56 -7.24
C TYR A 63 9.32 -0.13 -7.22
N THR A 64 10.60 0.06 -7.49
CA THR A 64 11.20 1.41 -7.56
C THR A 64 10.60 2.23 -8.71
N MET A 65 10.13 1.56 -9.78
CA MET A 65 9.56 2.17 -10.97
C MET A 65 8.14 2.73 -10.77
N LEU A 66 7.46 2.36 -9.68
CA LEU A 66 6.06 2.78 -9.44
C LEU A 66 5.90 4.30 -9.30
N ALA A 67 6.85 4.97 -8.67
CA ALA A 67 6.85 6.42 -8.48
C ALA A 67 7.53 7.20 -9.62
N CYS A 68 8.20 6.50 -10.56
CA CYS A 68 8.90 7.14 -11.66
C CYS A 68 7.94 7.62 -12.75
N PRO A 69 8.27 8.71 -13.48
CA PRO A 69 7.56 9.07 -14.72
C PRO A 69 7.60 7.92 -15.72
N ILE A 70 6.52 7.74 -16.51
CA ILE A 70 6.43 6.63 -17.50
C ILE A 70 7.61 6.67 -18.50
N ALA A 71 8.07 7.86 -18.89
CA ALA A 71 9.23 8.01 -19.77
C ALA A 71 10.50 7.41 -19.15
N SER A 72 10.73 7.61 -17.86
CA SER A 72 11.85 7.01 -17.14
C SER A 72 11.72 5.49 -17.06
N VAL A 73 10.52 4.97 -16.82
CA VAL A 73 10.25 3.52 -16.81
C VAL A 73 10.57 2.87 -18.15
N ILE A 74 10.27 3.56 -19.26
CA ILE A 74 10.62 3.09 -20.62
C ILE A 74 12.13 3.11 -20.81
N LYS A 75 12.81 4.17 -20.35
CA LYS A 75 14.27 4.32 -20.46
C LYS A 75 15.02 3.21 -19.72
N GLU A 76 14.49 2.80 -18.58
CA GLU A 76 15.02 1.68 -17.77
C GLU A 76 14.53 0.30 -18.28
N HIS A 77 13.98 0.22 -19.49
CA HIS A 77 13.53 -1.00 -20.17
C HIS A 77 12.39 -1.78 -19.49
N HIS A 78 11.67 -1.20 -18.53
CA HIS A 78 10.50 -1.81 -17.89
C HIS A 78 9.22 -1.64 -18.72
N PHE A 79 9.22 -2.14 -19.95
CA PHE A 79 8.12 -1.93 -20.92
C PHE A 79 6.76 -2.45 -20.45
N LEU A 80 6.73 -3.58 -19.73
CA LEU A 80 5.48 -4.15 -19.20
C LEU A 80 4.86 -3.24 -18.14
N ILE A 81 5.67 -2.65 -17.27
CA ILE A 81 5.20 -1.69 -16.27
C ILE A 81 4.70 -0.43 -16.96
N ALA A 82 5.46 0.10 -17.91
CA ALA A 82 5.09 1.30 -18.67
C ALA A 82 3.75 1.11 -19.40
N THR A 83 3.58 0.01 -20.15
CA THR A 83 2.35 -0.29 -20.88
C THR A 83 1.16 -0.50 -19.93
N SER A 84 1.35 -1.21 -18.82
CA SER A 84 0.31 -1.39 -17.80
C SER A 84 -0.15 -0.07 -17.19
N ARG A 85 0.78 0.86 -16.92
CA ARG A 85 0.46 2.19 -16.40
C ARG A 85 -0.26 3.07 -17.41
N VAL A 86 0.15 3.02 -18.69
CA VAL A 86 -0.55 3.71 -19.80
C VAL A 86 -1.98 3.17 -19.92
N PHE A 87 -2.13 1.84 -19.93
CA PHE A 87 -3.45 1.21 -20.00
C PHE A 87 -4.33 1.61 -18.80
N GLY A 88 -3.78 1.58 -17.59
CA GLY A 88 -4.46 2.04 -16.38
C GLY A 88 -4.92 3.50 -16.49
N LYS A 89 -4.05 4.38 -17.01
CA LYS A 89 -4.37 5.79 -17.23
C LYS A 89 -5.49 5.98 -18.27
N CYS A 90 -5.48 5.22 -19.36
CA CYS A 90 -6.53 5.26 -20.37
C CYS A 90 -7.87 4.75 -19.80
N ALA A 91 -7.84 3.60 -19.12
CA ALA A 91 -9.02 3.02 -18.50
C ALA A 91 -9.63 3.94 -17.42
N SER A 92 -8.80 4.61 -16.62
CA SER A 92 -9.28 5.58 -15.64
C SER A 92 -9.93 6.80 -16.27
N LYS A 93 -9.39 7.30 -17.39
CA LYS A 93 -10.02 8.40 -18.14
C LYS A 93 -11.41 8.02 -18.65
N VAL A 94 -11.55 6.82 -19.23
CA VAL A 94 -12.84 6.30 -19.69
C VAL A 94 -13.81 6.17 -18.52
N TYR A 95 -13.36 5.60 -17.40
CA TYR A 95 -14.18 5.48 -16.20
C TYR A 95 -14.64 6.84 -15.69
N ASN A 96 -13.73 7.82 -15.57
CA ASN A 96 -14.03 9.15 -15.10
C ASN A 96 -15.02 9.87 -16.03
N LEU A 97 -14.89 9.71 -17.36
CA LEU A 97 -15.81 10.27 -18.34
C LEU A 97 -17.22 9.70 -18.16
N ILE A 98 -17.37 8.38 -18.05
CA ILE A 98 -18.65 7.71 -17.86
C ILE A 98 -19.33 8.14 -16.56
N HIS A 99 -18.55 8.27 -15.47
CA HIS A 99 -19.07 8.61 -14.14
C HIS A 99 -19.07 10.10 -13.85
N ARG A 100 -18.64 10.94 -14.80
CA ARG A 100 -18.51 12.40 -14.69
C ARG A 100 -17.66 12.80 -13.48
N TYR A 101 -16.58 12.08 -13.23
CA TYR A 101 -15.62 12.39 -12.17
C TYR A 101 -14.64 13.47 -12.66
N GLY A 102 -14.42 14.51 -11.82
CA GLY A 102 -13.47 15.58 -12.09
C GLY A 102 -12.08 15.30 -11.49
N GLU A 103 -11.38 16.35 -11.16
CA GLU A 103 -9.99 16.31 -10.67
C GLU A 103 -9.80 15.59 -9.33
N SER A 104 -10.86 15.51 -8.50
CA SER A 104 -10.84 14.79 -7.22
C SER A 104 -10.90 13.26 -7.36
N SER A 105 -10.65 12.72 -8.56
CA SER A 105 -10.70 11.28 -8.83
C SER A 105 -9.38 10.59 -8.53
N GLU A 106 -9.40 9.65 -7.59
CA GLU A 106 -8.28 8.74 -7.28
C GLU A 106 -8.26 7.48 -8.17
N VAL A 107 -9.22 7.35 -9.09
CA VAL A 107 -9.33 6.17 -9.98
C VAL A 107 -8.08 5.96 -10.82
N ALA A 108 -7.37 7.04 -11.19
CA ALA A 108 -6.14 6.94 -11.98
C ALA A 108 -5.01 6.26 -11.19
N ILE A 109 -4.90 6.57 -9.90
CA ILE A 109 -3.91 5.98 -8.99
C ILE A 109 -4.27 4.51 -8.76
N GLU A 110 -5.52 4.23 -8.39
CA GLU A 110 -6.02 2.88 -8.16
C GLU A 110 -5.81 1.99 -9.41
N TYR A 111 -6.17 2.48 -10.60
CA TYR A 111 -6.02 1.71 -11.84
C TYR A 111 -4.55 1.52 -12.23
N SER A 112 -3.69 2.51 -12.01
CA SER A 112 -2.24 2.35 -12.19
C SER A 112 -1.75 1.14 -11.39
N HIS A 113 -2.05 1.09 -10.10
CA HIS A 113 -1.62 0.00 -9.22
C HIS A 113 -2.27 -1.35 -9.57
N LYS A 114 -3.56 -1.34 -9.87
CA LYS A 114 -4.34 -2.53 -10.22
C LYS A 114 -3.84 -3.21 -11.49
N PHE A 115 -3.48 -2.46 -12.51
CA PHE A 115 -2.96 -3.04 -13.75
C PHE A 115 -1.47 -3.41 -13.62
N THR A 116 -0.68 -2.59 -12.93
CA THR A 116 0.74 -2.86 -12.73
C THR A 116 1.00 -4.09 -11.85
N LYS A 117 0.12 -4.44 -10.92
CA LYS A 117 0.31 -5.60 -10.02
C LYS A 117 0.62 -6.91 -10.76
N TRP A 118 0.14 -7.07 -12.00
CA TRP A 118 0.39 -8.28 -12.79
C TRP A 118 1.84 -8.40 -13.24
N CYS A 119 2.54 -7.27 -13.38
CA CYS A 119 3.95 -7.20 -13.79
C CYS A 119 4.92 -7.23 -12.62
N MET A 120 4.40 -7.14 -11.37
CA MET A 120 5.25 -7.06 -10.18
C MET A 120 5.61 -8.44 -9.66
N PRO A 121 6.87 -8.67 -9.27
CA PRO A 121 7.28 -9.92 -8.63
C PRO A 121 6.68 -10.07 -7.22
N GLU A 122 6.71 -11.32 -6.69
CA GLU A 122 6.36 -11.57 -5.29
C GLU A 122 7.44 -10.99 -4.36
N ILE A 123 7.01 -10.45 -3.22
CA ILE A 123 7.90 -9.99 -2.16
C ILE A 123 8.19 -11.20 -1.26
N GLU A 124 9.46 -11.58 -1.14
CA GLU A 124 9.91 -12.74 -0.34
C GLU A 124 9.15 -14.04 -0.71
N PRO A 125 9.24 -14.54 -1.97
CA PRO A 125 8.40 -15.63 -2.48
C PRO A 125 8.53 -16.94 -1.70
N ASN A 126 9.68 -17.15 -1.03
CA ASN A 126 10.00 -18.36 -0.27
C ASN A 126 9.65 -18.25 1.23
N LYS A 127 9.10 -17.11 1.68
CA LYS A 127 8.71 -16.90 3.06
C LYS A 127 7.18 -16.78 3.20
N THR A 128 6.64 -17.32 4.29
CA THR A 128 5.28 -17.06 4.73
C THR A 128 5.37 -16.30 6.06
N PHE A 129 4.77 -15.12 6.09
CA PHE A 129 4.72 -14.29 7.28
C PHE A 129 3.51 -14.67 8.16
N ASP A 130 3.60 -14.45 9.46
CA ASP A 130 2.45 -14.58 10.36
C ASP A 130 1.50 -13.38 10.18
N LEU A 131 2.07 -12.19 9.90
CA LEU A 131 1.35 -10.96 9.62
C LEU A 131 2.03 -10.18 8.50
N ALA A 132 1.24 -9.68 7.55
CA ALA A 132 1.70 -8.70 6.57
C ALA A 132 0.89 -7.41 6.70
N ILE A 133 1.57 -6.28 6.74
CA ILE A 133 1.01 -4.95 6.92
C ILE A 133 1.26 -4.13 5.64
N SER A 134 0.18 -3.67 5.01
CA SER A 134 0.23 -2.65 3.97
C SER A 134 0.05 -1.29 4.62
N PHE A 135 1.14 -0.60 4.86
CA PHE A 135 1.10 0.65 5.62
C PHE A 135 0.63 1.84 4.77
N LEU A 136 1.02 1.88 3.50
CA LEU A 136 0.58 2.87 2.52
C LEU A 136 0.06 2.20 1.24
N THR A 137 -0.71 2.92 0.42
CA THR A 137 -1.05 2.49 -0.94
C THR A 137 0.25 2.31 -1.74
N PRO A 138 0.36 1.34 -2.66
CA PRO A 138 -0.71 0.49 -3.21
C PRO A 138 -0.95 -0.78 -2.39
N HIS A 139 -2.10 -0.91 -1.83
CA HIS A 139 -2.48 -2.08 -1.02
C HIS A 139 -2.58 -3.38 -1.85
N TYR A 140 -2.69 -3.31 -3.17
CA TYR A 140 -2.69 -4.47 -4.06
C TYR A 140 -1.46 -5.36 -3.90
N PHE A 141 -0.29 -4.80 -3.56
CA PHE A 141 0.93 -5.60 -3.51
C PHE A 141 0.98 -6.49 -2.28
N VAL A 142 0.60 -5.99 -1.10
CA VAL A 142 0.51 -6.87 0.06
C VAL A 142 -0.61 -7.89 -0.10
N SER A 143 -1.75 -7.48 -0.69
CA SER A 143 -2.88 -8.40 -0.89
C SER A 143 -2.53 -9.58 -1.80
N GLU A 144 -1.72 -9.37 -2.85
CA GLU A 144 -1.50 -10.36 -3.91
C GLU A 144 -0.05 -10.84 -4.07
N LYS A 145 0.95 -10.09 -3.56
CA LYS A 145 2.38 -10.39 -3.77
C LYS A 145 3.11 -10.81 -2.50
N VAL A 146 2.39 -10.93 -1.38
CA VAL A 146 2.94 -11.38 -0.09
C VAL A 146 2.17 -12.60 0.39
N LYS A 147 2.91 -13.65 0.81
CA LYS A 147 2.34 -14.82 1.48
C LYS A 147 2.30 -14.57 2.99
N ALA A 148 1.11 -14.45 3.56
CA ALA A 148 0.93 -14.25 5.00
C ALA A 148 -0.34 -14.92 5.51
N LYS A 149 -0.32 -15.33 6.82
CA LYS A 149 -1.49 -15.92 7.50
C LYS A 149 -2.57 -14.88 7.78
N LYS A 150 -2.15 -13.63 8.07
CA LYS A 150 -3.04 -12.47 8.27
C LYS A 150 -2.50 -11.28 7.52
N LYS A 151 -3.41 -10.47 7.00
CA LYS A 151 -3.08 -9.23 6.28
C LYS A 151 -3.85 -8.07 6.85
N ILE A 152 -3.15 -6.97 7.13
CA ILE A 152 -3.72 -5.71 7.64
C ILE A 152 -3.33 -4.58 6.70
N ALA A 153 -4.23 -3.62 6.51
CA ALA A 153 -3.91 -2.41 5.76
C ALA A 153 -4.27 -1.16 6.56
N TRP A 154 -3.47 -0.10 6.42
CA TRP A 154 -3.72 1.22 7.01
C TRP A 154 -4.40 2.16 6.03
N ILE A 155 -5.41 2.90 6.49
CA ILE A 155 -6.05 3.96 5.72
C ILE A 155 -5.50 5.30 6.21
N HIS A 156 -4.83 6.03 5.30
CA HIS A 156 -4.35 7.39 5.52
C HIS A 156 -5.17 8.44 4.74
N THR A 157 -6.18 8.00 3.99
CA THR A 157 -7.02 8.86 3.14
C THR A 157 -8.42 9.00 3.72
N ASP A 158 -8.93 10.22 3.75
CA ASP A 158 -10.34 10.49 4.05
C ASP A 158 -11.18 10.28 2.78
N TYR A 159 -12.00 9.25 2.79
CA TYR A 159 -12.87 8.87 1.68
C TYR A 159 -14.04 9.84 1.42
N SER A 160 -14.26 10.84 2.29
CA SER A 160 -15.30 11.85 2.07
C SER A 160 -14.98 12.82 0.93
N PHE A 161 -13.68 13.01 0.63
CA PHE A 161 -13.22 14.01 -0.35
C PHE A 161 -12.84 13.42 -1.71
N VAL A 162 -12.69 12.10 -1.82
CA VAL A 162 -12.17 11.46 -3.04
C VAL A 162 -13.23 10.71 -3.82
N LYS A 163 -13.11 10.72 -5.15
CA LYS A 163 -13.93 9.91 -6.05
C LYS A 163 -13.16 8.65 -6.43
N ILE A 164 -13.77 7.50 -6.19
CA ILE A 164 -13.14 6.19 -6.33
C ILE A 164 -14.00 5.22 -7.14
N ASN A 165 -13.40 4.16 -7.66
CA ASN A 165 -14.15 3.01 -8.14
C ASN A 165 -14.48 2.08 -6.96
N ARG A 166 -15.61 2.34 -6.29
CA ARG A 166 -16.02 1.58 -5.09
C ARG A 166 -16.05 0.06 -5.30
N LYS A 167 -16.47 -0.40 -6.48
CA LYS A 167 -16.54 -1.84 -6.78
C LYS A 167 -15.16 -2.48 -6.87
N SER A 168 -14.19 -1.76 -7.44
CA SER A 168 -12.82 -2.23 -7.58
C SER A 168 -12.10 -2.22 -6.24
N GLU A 169 -12.13 -1.09 -5.53
CA GLU A 169 -11.48 -0.98 -4.23
C GLU A 169 -12.07 -1.91 -3.17
N LYS A 170 -13.40 -2.09 -3.16
CA LYS A 170 -14.04 -3.05 -2.26
C LYS A 170 -13.46 -4.47 -2.39
N LYS A 171 -13.11 -4.90 -3.61
CA LYS A 171 -12.48 -6.21 -3.83
C LYS A 171 -11.08 -6.27 -3.22
N MET A 172 -10.31 -5.21 -3.37
CA MET A 172 -8.97 -5.10 -2.79
C MET A 172 -9.03 -5.08 -1.26
N TRP A 173 -9.84 -4.18 -0.68
CA TRP A 173 -10.00 -4.06 0.77
C TRP A 173 -10.56 -5.35 1.40
N GLY A 174 -11.43 -6.06 0.69
CA GLY A 174 -12.04 -7.31 1.14
C GLY A 174 -11.04 -8.45 1.40
N VAL A 175 -9.85 -8.40 0.83
CA VAL A 175 -8.78 -9.39 1.04
C VAL A 175 -8.13 -9.27 2.42
N TYR A 176 -8.14 -8.06 2.99
CA TYR A 176 -7.54 -7.82 4.30
C TYR A 176 -8.41 -8.36 5.44
N ASP A 177 -7.78 -8.93 6.46
CA ASP A 177 -8.45 -9.40 7.67
C ASP A 177 -8.92 -8.23 8.53
N ASN A 178 -8.06 -7.21 8.67
CA ASN A 178 -8.39 -5.97 9.36
C ASN A 178 -7.90 -4.76 8.56
N ILE A 179 -8.56 -3.64 8.78
CA ILE A 179 -8.27 -2.35 8.14
C ILE A 179 -8.17 -1.32 9.26
N ILE A 180 -7.03 -0.65 9.36
CA ILE A 180 -6.77 0.33 10.42
C ILE A 180 -7.10 1.72 9.92
N ALA A 181 -8.00 2.42 10.60
CA ALA A 181 -8.29 3.83 10.36
C ALA A 181 -7.58 4.70 11.40
N ILE A 182 -6.82 5.69 10.94
CA ILE A 182 -5.98 6.54 11.80
C ILE A 182 -6.76 7.65 12.51
N SER A 183 -8.03 7.87 12.15
CA SER A 183 -8.90 8.85 12.77
C SER A 183 -10.36 8.42 12.68
N LYS A 184 -11.20 8.97 13.54
CA LYS A 184 -12.66 8.73 13.48
C LYS A 184 -13.26 9.18 12.16
N ALA A 185 -12.79 10.29 11.58
CA ALA A 185 -13.24 10.78 10.29
C ALA A 185 -12.90 9.76 9.16
N CYS A 186 -11.68 9.18 9.18
CA CYS A 186 -11.30 8.13 8.24
C CYS A 186 -12.16 6.87 8.42
N GLU A 187 -12.42 6.44 9.65
CA GLU A 187 -13.29 5.30 9.95
C GLU A 187 -14.70 5.51 9.39
N GLU A 188 -15.34 6.63 9.73
CA GLU A 188 -16.70 6.95 9.32
C GLU A 188 -16.83 7.09 7.80
N SER A 189 -15.91 7.80 7.15
CA SER A 189 -15.90 7.98 5.70
C SER A 189 -15.68 6.67 4.96
N PHE A 190 -14.80 5.79 5.46
CA PHE A 190 -14.58 4.46 4.91
C PHE A 190 -15.84 3.57 5.04
N ILE A 191 -16.45 3.51 6.22
CA ILE A 191 -17.67 2.72 6.45
C ILE A 191 -18.81 3.21 5.54
N LYS A 192 -18.93 4.52 5.34
CA LYS A 192 -19.91 5.10 4.41
C LYS A 192 -19.67 4.67 2.95
N CYS A 193 -18.39 4.52 2.55
CA CYS A 193 -18.04 4.03 1.22
C CYS A 193 -18.19 2.52 1.08
N PHE A 194 -17.86 1.76 2.14
CA PHE A 194 -17.80 0.30 2.14
C PHE A 194 -18.54 -0.31 3.35
N PRO A 195 -19.88 -0.17 3.45
CA PRO A 195 -20.64 -0.63 4.63
C PRO A 195 -20.45 -2.11 4.95
N THR A 196 -20.21 -2.94 3.93
CA THR A 196 -20.00 -4.40 4.09
C THR A 196 -18.64 -4.78 4.67
N LEU A 197 -17.73 -3.82 4.84
CA LEU A 197 -16.42 -4.03 5.46
C LEU A 197 -16.34 -3.47 6.88
N LYS A 198 -17.48 -3.02 7.45
CA LYS A 198 -17.55 -2.40 8.78
C LYS A 198 -16.90 -3.27 9.87
N ASP A 199 -17.13 -4.58 9.82
CA ASP A 199 -16.63 -5.49 10.84
C ASP A 199 -15.11 -5.76 10.77
N LYS A 200 -14.46 -5.28 9.70
CA LYS A 200 -13.00 -5.39 9.50
C LYS A 200 -12.25 -4.14 9.94
N ILE A 201 -12.93 -3.01 10.14
CA ILE A 201 -12.27 -1.76 10.45
C ILE A 201 -12.00 -1.65 11.95
N ILE A 202 -10.82 -1.15 12.28
CA ILE A 202 -10.36 -0.87 13.63
C ILE A 202 -9.83 0.55 13.66
N TYR A 203 -10.34 1.35 14.58
CA TYR A 203 -9.79 2.67 14.86
C TYR A 203 -8.52 2.55 15.71
N MET A 204 -7.44 3.16 15.26
CA MET A 204 -6.18 3.27 15.99
C MET A 204 -5.53 4.62 15.65
N GLU A 205 -5.40 5.47 16.64
CA GLU A 205 -4.72 6.75 16.52
C GLU A 205 -3.21 6.57 16.32
N ASN A 206 -2.60 7.38 15.45
CA ASN A 206 -1.15 7.37 15.22
C ASN A 206 -0.39 8.14 16.29
#